data_45e226e1ada3b60b541be12e9bc8763c
#
_entry.id   45e226e1ada3b60b541be12e9bc8763c
#
_cell.length_a   1.000
_cell.length_b   1.000
_cell.length_c   1.000
_cell.angle_alpha   90.00
_cell.angle_beta   90.00
_cell.angle_gamma   90.00
#
_symmetry.space_group_name_H-M   'P 1'
#
loop_
_entity.id
_entity.type
_entity.pdbx_description
1 polymer ?
#
loop_
_entity_poly.entity_id
_entity_poly.type
_entity_poly.pdbx_seq_one_letter_code
_entity_poly.pdbx_strand_id
1 'polypeptide(L)'
;FEQVAVIANIVTQEPHQGRAFERFTENGPVALLPMSDNRMSLVWCLHPEEAQAVLELSDQAFLQHLQNDFGWRLGAMKKVGRRASYPLLLRHRKQNISHRFAIVGNAAQTLHPIAGQGFNLGIRDVVSLAEEIVQQSEDVGLYQGLMRF
;
A
#
# COMPACT_ATOMS: atom_id res chain seq x y z
N PHE A 1 -8.87 5.30 11.77
CA PHE A 1 -7.42 5.49 11.59
C PHE A 1 -7.21 6.83 10.91
N GLU A 2 -6.66 7.78 11.64
CA GLU A 2 -6.22 9.05 11.06
C GLU A 2 -4.72 8.94 10.77
N GLN A 3 -4.37 8.25 9.69
CA GLN A 3 -2.98 8.07 9.25
C GLN A 3 -2.80 8.54 7.81
N VAL A 4 -1.58 8.96 7.52
CA VAL A 4 -1.11 9.40 6.21
C VAL A 4 0.10 8.57 5.84
N ALA A 5 0.16 8.05 4.62
CA ALA A 5 1.37 7.45 4.08
C ALA A 5 2.22 8.52 3.40
N VAL A 6 3.42 8.75 3.90
CA VAL A 6 4.48 9.49 3.20
C VAL A 6 5.22 8.51 2.30
N ILE A 7 5.32 8.83 1.02
CA ILE A 7 6.01 8.01 0.02
C ILE A 7 7.17 8.77 -0.60
N ALA A 8 8.26 8.06 -0.86
CA ALA A 8 9.44 8.56 -1.55
C ALA A 8 10.28 7.40 -2.08
N ASN A 9 11.21 7.70 -2.98
CA ASN A 9 12.28 6.76 -3.33
C ASN A 9 13.52 7.07 -2.49
N ILE A 10 14.11 6.04 -1.88
CA ILE A 10 15.27 6.14 -1.01
C ILE A 10 16.43 5.38 -1.62
N VAL A 11 17.63 5.94 -1.52
CA VAL A 11 18.89 5.23 -1.78
C VAL A 11 19.56 4.94 -0.44
N THR A 12 19.90 3.69 -0.22
CA THR A 12 20.53 3.20 1.01
C THR A 12 22.00 2.86 0.78
N GLN A 13 22.76 2.76 1.85
CA GLN A 13 24.17 2.39 1.80
C GLN A 13 24.34 0.93 1.39
N GLU A 14 23.57 0.04 2.02
CA GLU A 14 23.62 -1.39 1.76
C GLU A 14 22.59 -1.77 0.68
N PRO A 15 22.92 -2.72 -0.20
CA PRO A 15 21.99 -3.18 -1.24
C PRO A 15 20.85 -4.00 -0.60
N HIS A 16 19.65 -3.82 -1.13
CA HIS A 16 18.46 -4.53 -0.63
C HIS A 16 18.42 -6.03 -1.00
N GLN A 17 19.16 -6.47 -2.03
CA GLN A 17 19.20 -7.88 -2.47
C GLN A 17 17.81 -8.49 -2.75
N GLY A 18 16.88 -7.70 -3.27
CA GLY A 18 15.50 -8.10 -3.54
C GLY A 18 14.61 -8.24 -2.29
N ARG A 19 15.08 -7.85 -1.11
CA ARG A 19 14.33 -7.97 0.15
C ARG A 19 13.49 -6.73 0.40
N ALA A 20 12.26 -6.95 0.86
CA ALA A 20 11.40 -5.94 1.45
C ALA A 20 11.61 -5.91 2.97
N PHE A 21 11.48 -4.73 3.54
CA PHE A 21 11.62 -4.51 4.99
C PHE A 21 10.42 -3.73 5.48
N GLU A 22 9.91 -4.14 6.63
CA GLU A 22 8.84 -3.42 7.34
C GLU A 22 9.18 -3.39 8.82
N ARG A 23 9.02 -2.22 9.44
CA ARG A 23 9.17 -2.00 10.87
C ARG A 23 7.93 -1.32 11.40
N PHE A 24 7.40 -1.82 12.50
CA PHE A 24 6.29 -1.19 13.21
C PHE A 24 6.84 -0.19 14.22
N THR A 25 6.33 1.04 14.17
CA THR A 25 6.62 2.12 15.11
C THR A 25 5.34 2.50 15.87
N GLU A 26 5.46 3.36 16.87
CA GLU A 26 4.32 3.88 17.62
C GLU A 26 3.33 4.63 16.72
N ASN A 27 3.81 5.28 15.65
CA ASN A 27 3.01 6.05 14.71
C ASN A 27 2.41 5.18 13.59
N GLY A 28 2.94 4.00 13.37
CA GLY A 28 2.52 3.08 12.32
C GLY A 28 3.69 2.38 11.64
N PRO A 29 3.43 1.59 10.59
CA PRO A 29 4.48 0.90 9.87
C PRO A 29 5.31 1.83 9.00
N VAL A 30 6.62 1.55 8.91
CA VAL A 30 7.54 2.09 7.93
C VAL A 30 8.09 0.94 7.09
N ALA A 31 7.80 0.96 5.79
CA ALA A 31 8.21 -0.08 4.86
C ALA A 31 9.17 0.47 3.81
N LEU A 32 10.19 -0.31 3.49
CA LEU A 32 11.11 -0.10 2.38
C LEU A 32 11.02 -1.30 1.44
N LEU A 33 10.54 -1.07 0.23
CA LEU A 33 10.29 -2.08 -0.79
C LEU A 33 11.35 -2.00 -1.89
N PRO A 34 11.92 -3.13 -2.35
CA PRO A 34 12.99 -3.13 -3.32
C PRO A 34 12.50 -2.65 -4.70
N MET A 35 13.29 -1.81 -5.34
CA MET A 35 13.08 -1.33 -6.70
C MET A 35 14.32 -1.57 -7.56
N SER A 36 14.21 -1.32 -8.88
CA SER A 36 15.36 -1.32 -9.78
C SER A 36 16.45 -0.30 -9.34
N ASP A 37 17.66 -0.48 -9.81
CA ASP A 37 18.81 0.41 -9.55
C ASP A 37 19.17 0.55 -8.08
N ASN A 38 18.95 -0.50 -7.31
CA ASN A 38 19.19 -0.55 -5.86
C ASN A 38 18.48 0.58 -5.06
N ARG A 39 17.34 1.04 -5.56
CA ARG A 39 16.47 2.00 -4.86
C ARG A 39 15.45 1.25 -4.01
N MET A 40 14.93 1.95 -3.02
CA MET A 40 13.84 1.48 -2.17
C MET A 40 12.64 2.42 -2.32
N SER A 41 11.45 1.85 -2.46
CA SER A 41 10.20 2.60 -2.32
C SER A 41 9.83 2.66 -0.85
N LEU A 42 9.76 3.88 -0.31
CA LEU A 42 9.33 4.14 1.06
C LEU A 42 7.80 4.22 1.11
N VAL A 43 7.23 3.56 2.11
CA VAL A 43 5.86 3.78 2.61
C VAL A 43 5.98 4.00 4.12
N TRP A 44 5.77 5.23 4.59
CA TRP A 44 5.94 5.63 5.97
C TRP A 44 4.62 6.16 6.52
N CYS A 45 3.98 5.39 7.39
CA CYS A 45 2.70 5.73 7.97
C CYS A 45 2.91 6.59 9.21
N LEU A 46 2.33 7.78 9.21
CA LEU A 46 2.45 8.80 10.26
C LEU A 46 1.08 9.39 10.59
N HIS A 47 0.98 10.07 11.72
CA HIS A 47 -0.14 10.96 11.98
C HIS A 47 -0.12 12.16 11.02
N PRO A 48 -1.28 12.78 10.68
CA PRO A 48 -1.35 13.85 9.67
C PRO A 48 -0.42 15.03 9.95
N GLU A 49 -0.33 15.47 11.19
CA GLU A 49 0.54 16.60 11.59
C GLU A 49 2.03 16.26 11.40
N GLU A 50 2.43 15.06 11.79
CA GLU A 50 3.79 14.59 11.64
C GLU A 50 4.14 14.35 10.17
N ALA A 51 3.23 13.79 9.38
CA ALA A 51 3.40 13.62 7.93
C ALA A 51 3.66 14.96 7.24
N GLN A 52 2.91 16.02 7.61
CA GLN A 52 3.13 17.34 7.07
C GLN A 52 4.49 17.89 7.51
N ALA A 53 4.83 17.77 8.77
CA ALA A 53 6.11 18.24 9.30
C ALA A 53 7.31 17.60 8.59
N VAL A 54 7.30 16.27 8.39
CA VAL A 54 8.43 15.60 7.72
C VAL A 54 8.51 15.94 6.22
N LEU A 55 7.40 16.27 5.55
CA LEU A 55 7.41 16.70 4.16
C LEU A 55 8.10 18.05 3.95
N GLU A 56 8.05 18.92 4.95
CA GLU A 56 8.65 20.27 4.92
C GLU A 56 10.15 20.28 5.28
N LEU A 57 10.68 19.17 5.80
CA LEU A 57 12.09 19.05 6.17
C LEU A 57 13.01 19.15 4.96
N SER A 58 14.26 19.58 5.18
CA SER A 58 15.34 19.37 4.22
C SER A 58 15.55 17.88 3.97
N ASP A 59 16.16 17.52 2.84
CA ASP A 59 16.44 16.11 2.53
C ASP A 59 17.29 15.43 3.62
N GLN A 60 18.27 16.15 4.16
CA GLN A 60 19.12 15.62 5.24
C GLN A 60 18.32 15.36 6.51
N ALA A 61 17.49 16.30 6.95
CA ALA A 61 16.66 16.15 8.13
C ALA A 61 15.60 15.04 7.96
N PHE A 62 14.98 14.95 6.77
CA PHE A 62 14.05 13.88 6.44
C PHE A 62 14.72 12.50 6.55
N LEU A 63 15.89 12.32 5.95
CA LEU A 63 16.63 11.06 6.00
C LEU A 63 17.04 10.71 7.42
N GLN A 64 17.37 11.68 8.26
CA GLN A 64 17.71 11.45 9.66
C GLN A 64 16.48 11.00 10.47
N HIS A 65 15.31 11.62 10.29
CA HIS A 65 14.07 11.18 10.92
C HIS A 65 13.70 9.76 10.48
N LEU A 66 13.73 9.49 9.17
CA LEU A 66 13.48 8.16 8.64
C LEU A 66 14.48 7.12 9.18
N GLN A 67 15.77 7.47 9.31
CA GLN A 67 16.80 6.60 9.88
C GLN A 67 16.49 6.22 11.34
N ASN A 68 15.98 7.16 12.14
CA ASN A 68 15.60 6.88 13.52
C ASN A 68 14.44 5.89 13.60
N ASP A 69 13.43 6.08 12.77
CA ASP A 69 12.24 5.23 12.74
C ASP A 69 12.52 3.85 12.13
N PHE A 70 13.24 3.81 11.00
CA PHE A 70 13.52 2.56 10.31
C PHE A 70 14.69 1.78 10.94
N GLY A 71 15.72 2.47 11.43
CA GLY A 71 16.96 1.87 11.96
C GLY A 71 18.02 1.66 10.87
N TRP A 72 19.07 0.90 11.21
CA TRP A 72 20.32 0.78 10.44
C TRP A 72 20.41 -0.50 9.60
N ARG A 73 19.30 -1.21 9.39
CA ARG A 73 19.31 -2.51 8.69
C ARG A 73 19.85 -2.45 7.26
N LEU A 74 19.71 -1.30 6.59
CA LEU A 74 20.21 -1.02 5.25
C LEU A 74 21.39 -0.03 5.25
N GLY A 75 22.09 0.09 6.34
CA GLY A 75 23.13 1.10 6.53
C GLY A 75 22.53 2.51 6.55
N ALA A 76 23.33 3.50 6.19
CA ALA A 76 22.89 4.89 6.15
C ALA A 76 21.95 5.16 4.97
N MET A 77 20.93 5.95 5.20
CA MET A 77 20.06 6.48 4.13
C MET A 77 20.76 7.64 3.44
N LYS A 78 21.06 7.50 2.14
CA LYS A 78 21.94 8.39 1.38
C LYS A 78 21.24 9.50 0.62
N LYS A 79 20.10 9.16 0.00
CA LYS A 79 19.34 10.11 -0.83
C LYS A 79 17.85 9.84 -0.71
N VAL A 80 17.07 10.91 -0.83
CA VAL A 80 15.60 10.85 -0.97
C VAL A 80 15.22 11.53 -2.27
N GLY A 81 14.25 10.94 -2.98
CA GLY A 81 13.63 11.54 -4.16
C GLY A 81 12.45 12.43 -3.77
N ARG A 82 11.62 12.75 -4.78
CA ARG A 82 10.39 13.52 -4.54
C ARG A 82 9.51 12.82 -3.50
N ARG A 83 9.02 13.59 -2.54
CA ARG A 83 8.13 13.17 -1.47
C ARG A 83 6.68 13.48 -1.84
N ALA A 84 5.77 12.61 -1.46
CA ALA A 84 4.33 12.85 -1.55
C ALA A 84 3.63 12.19 -0.35
N SER A 85 2.41 12.60 -0.06
CA SER A 85 1.60 11.98 0.98
C SER A 85 0.21 11.63 0.49
N TYR A 86 -0.36 10.57 1.06
CA TYR A 86 -1.69 10.08 0.76
C TYR A 86 -2.43 9.74 2.06
N PRO A 87 -3.65 10.23 2.26
CA PRO A 87 -4.45 9.85 3.41
C PRO A 87 -4.80 8.36 3.32
N LEU A 88 -4.64 7.66 4.43
CA LEU A 88 -4.98 6.24 4.54
C LEU A 88 -6.42 6.12 5.04
N LEU A 89 -7.29 5.68 4.16
CA LEU A 89 -8.71 5.51 4.45
C LEU A 89 -9.05 4.01 4.36
N LEU A 90 -9.49 3.44 5.46
CA LEU A 90 -10.12 2.12 5.43
C LEU A 90 -11.55 2.30 4.93
N ARG A 91 -11.85 1.76 3.78
CA ARG A 91 -13.19 1.75 3.20
C ARG A 91 -13.58 0.33 2.82
N HIS A 92 -14.77 -0.05 3.18
CA HIS A 92 -15.36 -1.33 2.81
C HIS A 92 -16.83 -1.10 2.46
N ARG A 93 -17.26 -1.62 1.33
CA ARG A 93 -18.67 -1.62 0.96
C ARG A 93 -19.39 -2.79 1.63
N LYS A 94 -20.60 -2.54 2.11
CA LYS A 94 -21.45 -3.59 2.67
C LYS A 94 -22.01 -4.56 1.61
N GLN A 95 -22.11 -4.08 0.37
CA GLN A 95 -22.64 -4.85 -0.76
C GLN A 95 -21.79 -4.57 -1.99
N ASN A 96 -21.16 -5.62 -2.53
CA ASN A 96 -20.28 -5.55 -3.71
C ASN A 96 -20.95 -6.03 -4.98
N ILE A 97 -22.18 -6.58 -4.88
CA ILE A 97 -22.93 -7.12 -6.01
C ILE A 97 -24.34 -6.54 -6.10
N SER A 98 -24.86 -6.46 -7.32
CA SER A 98 -26.25 -6.14 -7.63
C SER A 98 -26.65 -6.87 -8.89
N HIS A 99 -27.86 -6.67 -9.40
CA HIS A 99 -28.29 -7.28 -10.66
C HIS A 99 -27.36 -6.83 -11.80
N ARG A 100 -26.68 -7.78 -12.44
CA ARG A 100 -25.71 -7.57 -13.54
C ARG A 100 -24.59 -6.60 -13.21
N PHE A 101 -24.24 -6.49 -11.93
CA PHE A 101 -23.21 -5.55 -11.47
C PHE A 101 -22.39 -6.15 -10.34
N ALA A 102 -21.07 -6.12 -10.48
CA ALA A 102 -20.11 -6.49 -9.43
C ALA A 102 -19.03 -5.42 -9.31
N ILE A 103 -18.58 -5.19 -8.08
CA ILE A 103 -17.52 -4.23 -7.75
C ILE A 103 -16.33 -5.02 -7.21
N VAL A 104 -15.13 -4.74 -7.75
CA VAL A 104 -13.88 -5.43 -7.39
C VAL A 104 -12.76 -4.44 -7.03
N GLY A 105 -11.74 -4.93 -6.34
CA GLY A 105 -10.55 -4.16 -6.02
C GLY A 105 -10.83 -2.93 -5.17
N ASN A 106 -10.14 -1.81 -5.44
CA ASN A 106 -10.24 -0.57 -4.65
C ASN A 106 -11.65 0.05 -4.64
N ALA A 107 -12.48 -0.25 -5.62
CA ALA A 107 -13.88 0.21 -5.65
C ALA A 107 -14.74 -0.54 -4.61
N ALA A 108 -14.42 -1.80 -4.33
CA ALA A 108 -15.06 -2.61 -3.31
C ALA A 108 -14.51 -2.32 -1.91
N GLN A 109 -13.18 -2.25 -1.80
CA GLN A 109 -12.50 -2.06 -0.53
C GLN A 109 -11.14 -1.35 -0.70
N THR A 110 -10.85 -0.44 0.19
CA THR A 110 -9.53 0.17 0.32
C THR A 110 -8.96 -0.24 1.67
N LEU A 111 -7.80 -0.89 1.65
CA LEU A 111 -7.15 -1.43 2.84
C LEU A 111 -5.95 -0.57 3.24
N HIS A 112 -5.54 -0.72 4.49
CA HIS A 112 -4.28 -0.17 4.96
C HIS A 112 -3.11 -0.84 4.20
N PRO A 113 -2.03 -0.10 3.86
CA PRO A 113 -0.91 -0.62 3.07
C PRO A 113 -0.04 -1.66 3.79
N ILE A 114 -0.37 -2.04 5.02
CA ILE A 114 0.32 -3.10 5.77
C ILE A 114 0.44 -4.35 4.89
N ALA A 115 1.65 -4.86 4.77
CA ALA A 115 2.00 -6.04 3.98
C ALA A 115 1.63 -5.98 2.48
N GLY A 116 1.25 -4.81 1.93
CA GLY A 116 0.98 -4.60 0.50
C GLY A 116 -0.15 -5.46 -0.09
N GLN A 117 -1.12 -5.88 0.72
CA GLN A 117 -2.14 -6.87 0.31
C GLN A 117 -3.25 -6.33 -0.61
N GLY A 118 -3.43 -5.00 -0.71
CA GLY A 118 -4.54 -4.42 -1.47
C GLY A 118 -4.61 -4.89 -2.92
N PHE A 119 -3.47 -4.91 -3.61
CA PHE A 119 -3.38 -5.41 -4.98
C PHE A 119 -3.68 -6.92 -5.09
N ASN A 120 -3.12 -7.73 -4.19
CA ASN A 120 -3.32 -9.18 -4.19
C ASN A 120 -4.78 -9.56 -3.97
N LEU A 121 -5.47 -8.86 -3.08
CA LEU A 121 -6.90 -9.05 -2.84
C LEU A 121 -7.73 -8.62 -4.04
N GLY A 122 -7.38 -7.50 -4.68
CA GLY A 122 -8.03 -7.07 -5.91
C GLY A 122 -7.90 -8.08 -7.06
N ILE A 123 -6.72 -8.69 -7.23
CA ILE A 123 -6.51 -9.76 -8.21
C ILE A 123 -7.37 -10.98 -7.86
N ARG A 124 -7.43 -11.36 -6.58
CA ARG A 124 -8.28 -12.48 -6.14
C ARG A 124 -9.75 -12.22 -6.43
N ASP A 125 -10.25 -11.01 -6.18
CA ASP A 125 -11.62 -10.63 -6.53
C ASP A 125 -11.88 -10.82 -8.03
N VAL A 126 -10.95 -10.36 -8.89
CA VAL A 126 -11.07 -10.51 -10.35
C VAL A 126 -11.09 -11.98 -10.77
N VAL A 127 -10.21 -12.81 -10.22
CA VAL A 127 -10.16 -14.25 -10.53
C VAL A 127 -11.46 -14.93 -10.11
N SER A 128 -11.94 -14.67 -8.88
CA SER A 128 -13.17 -15.24 -8.37
C SER A 128 -14.38 -14.84 -9.24
N LEU A 129 -14.48 -13.57 -9.61
CA LEU A 129 -15.54 -13.11 -10.51
C LEU A 129 -15.46 -13.77 -11.90
N ALA A 130 -14.26 -13.92 -12.45
CA ALA A 130 -14.06 -14.56 -13.74
C ALA A 130 -14.47 -16.05 -13.71
N GLU A 131 -14.12 -16.75 -12.65
CA GLU A 131 -14.55 -18.16 -12.44
C GLU A 131 -16.07 -18.27 -12.41
N GLU A 132 -16.76 -17.40 -11.66
CA GLU A 132 -18.21 -17.40 -11.62
C GLU A 132 -18.85 -17.07 -12.98
N ILE A 133 -18.30 -16.14 -13.74
CA ILE A 133 -18.75 -15.80 -15.09
C ILE A 133 -18.61 -17.00 -16.02
N VAL A 134 -17.50 -17.70 -16.01
CA VAL A 134 -17.22 -18.85 -16.87
C VAL A 134 -18.12 -20.05 -16.53
N GLN A 135 -18.47 -20.22 -15.26
CA GLN A 135 -19.35 -21.30 -14.81
C GLN A 135 -20.84 -21.05 -15.11
N GLN A 136 -21.24 -19.83 -15.42
CA GLN A 136 -22.62 -19.50 -15.79
C GLN A 136 -22.87 -19.81 -17.27
N SER A 137 -23.69 -20.84 -17.55
CA SER A 137 -23.92 -21.34 -18.91
C SER A 137 -24.99 -20.62 -19.71
N GLU A 138 -25.96 -19.96 -19.07
CA GLU A 138 -27.14 -19.41 -19.78
C GLU A 138 -27.28 -17.89 -19.68
N ASP A 139 -27.29 -17.31 -18.50
CA ASP A 139 -27.43 -15.86 -18.32
C ASP A 139 -26.34 -15.31 -17.40
N VAL A 140 -25.27 -14.88 -18.03
CA VAL A 140 -24.10 -14.32 -17.32
C VAL A 140 -24.47 -13.04 -16.60
N GLY A 141 -24.20 -13.00 -15.30
CA GLY A 141 -24.42 -11.81 -14.47
C GLY A 141 -25.76 -11.82 -13.73
N LEU A 142 -26.51 -12.92 -13.72
CA LEU A 142 -27.64 -13.07 -12.83
C LEU A 142 -27.20 -12.90 -11.37
N TYR A 143 -28.05 -12.25 -10.56
CA TYR A 143 -27.75 -11.98 -9.15
C TYR A 143 -27.40 -13.25 -8.35
N GLN A 144 -28.13 -14.36 -8.61
CA GLN A 144 -27.85 -15.64 -7.95
C GLN A 144 -26.46 -16.21 -8.28
N GLY A 145 -25.98 -16.01 -9.51
CA GLY A 145 -24.62 -16.35 -9.89
C GLY A 145 -23.59 -15.46 -9.20
N LEU A 146 -23.81 -14.16 -9.21
CA LEU A 146 -22.92 -13.21 -8.54
C LEU A 146 -22.87 -13.36 -7.01
N MET A 147 -23.88 -13.95 -6.40
CA MET A 147 -23.86 -14.25 -4.95
C MET A 147 -22.81 -15.28 -4.52
N ARG A 148 -22.22 -16.04 -5.47
CA ARG A 148 -21.14 -16.99 -5.18
C ARG A 148 -19.74 -16.34 -5.24
N PHE A 149 -19.68 -15.18 -5.87
CA PHE A 149 -18.50 -14.31 -5.89
C PHE A 149 -18.30 -13.60 -4.55
#